data_e0a2797ca0ddb46721db00c6c7ef5bc3
#
_entry.id   e0a2797ca0ddb46721db00c6c7ef5bc3
#
_cell.length_a   1.000
_cell.length_b   1.000
_cell.length_c   1.000
_cell.angle_alpha   90.00
_cell.angle_beta   90.00
_cell.angle_gamma   90.00
#
_symmetry.space_group_name_H-M   'P 1'
#
loop_
_entity.id
_entity.type
_entity.pdbx_description
1 polymer ?
#
loop_
_entity_poly.entity_id
_entity_poly.type
_entity_poly.pdbx_seq_one_letter_code
_entity_poly.pdbx_strand_id
1 'polypeptide(L)' 'MTKLKLGPLVDDKPVKLSVELPAAVHRDLVAYADALAAETGGDAVAPEKLVAPMLARFMTTDREFAKARRKASG' A
#
# COMPACT_ATOMS: atom_id res chain seq x y z
N MET A 1 13.84 0.78 -30.43
CA MET A 1 13.31 0.83 -30.11
C MET A 1 12.64 0.27 -29.20
N THR A 2 12.16 -0.25 -29.17
CA THR A 2 11.54 -0.94 -28.30
C THR A 2 11.97 -0.88 -26.95
N LYS A 3 13.10 -0.64 -26.66
CA LYS A 3 13.55 -0.57 -25.38
C LYS A 3 12.81 0.40 -24.58
N LEU A 4 12.13 1.24 -25.17
CA LEU A 4 11.38 2.19 -24.43
C LEU A 4 10.44 1.59 -23.46
N LYS A 5 9.94 0.45 -23.76
CA LYS A 5 9.00 -0.15 -22.90
C LYS A 5 9.58 -0.55 -21.62
N LEU A 6 10.86 -0.75 -21.60
CA LEU A 6 11.49 -1.21 -20.40
C LEU A 6 11.79 -0.11 -19.42
N GLY A 7 11.73 1.10 -19.88
CA GLY A 7 12.03 2.22 -19.01
C GLY A 7 11.28 2.22 -17.72
N PRO A 8 9.97 2.08 -17.77
CA PRO A 8 9.18 2.17 -16.55
C PRO A 8 9.51 1.12 -15.53
N LEU A 9 10.05 0.02 -15.97
CA LEU A 9 10.34 -1.03 -15.03
C LEU A 9 11.38 -0.65 -14.02
N VAL A 10 12.18 0.30 -14.37
CA VAL A 10 13.25 0.71 -13.49
C VAL A 10 12.73 1.34 -12.22
N ASP A 11 11.54 1.89 -12.28
CA ASP A 11 10.99 2.59 -11.15
C ASP A 11 10.26 1.71 -10.16
N ASP A 12 10.29 0.43 -10.39
CA ASP A 12 9.58 -0.47 -9.48
C ASP A 12 10.33 -0.84 -8.24
N LYS A 13 11.48 -0.25 -8.03
CA LYS A 13 12.24 -0.56 -6.83
C LYS A 13 11.52 -0.05 -5.60
N PRO A 14 11.45 -0.88 -4.56
CA PRO A 14 10.81 -0.44 -3.32
C PRO A 14 11.53 0.74 -2.70
N VAL A 15 10.76 1.64 -2.14
CA VAL A 15 11.29 2.79 -1.44
C VAL A 15 11.02 2.58 0.04
N LYS A 16 12.06 2.69 0.85
CA LYS A 16 11.88 2.52 2.27
C LYS A 16 11.31 3.78 2.89
N LEU A 17 10.31 3.61 3.73
CA LEU A 17 9.65 4.72 4.37
C LEU A 17 9.44 4.37 5.83
N SER A 18 9.84 5.26 6.71
CA SER A 18 9.64 5.05 8.14
C SER A 18 8.61 6.04 8.66
N VAL A 19 7.62 5.54 9.38
CA VAL A 19 6.59 6.40 9.93
C VAL A 19 6.26 5.96 11.33
N GLU A 20 5.71 6.87 12.10
CA GLU A 20 5.20 6.57 13.43
C GLU A 20 3.70 6.56 13.35
N LEU A 21 3.10 5.55 13.93
CA LEU A 21 1.65 5.45 13.95
C LEU A 21 1.12 5.77 15.33
N PRO A 22 -0.01 6.47 15.43
CA PRO A 22 -0.66 6.60 16.71
C PRO A 22 -0.95 5.23 17.29
N ALA A 23 -0.88 5.11 18.60
CA ALA A 23 -1.06 3.81 19.23
C ALA A 23 -2.38 3.14 18.86
N ALA A 24 -3.43 3.92 18.75
CA ALA A 24 -4.74 3.36 18.40
C ALA A 24 -4.73 2.77 16.99
N VAL A 25 -4.08 3.47 16.06
CA VAL A 25 -4.00 2.98 14.70
C VAL A 25 -3.17 1.70 14.63
N HIS A 26 -2.11 1.66 15.38
CA HIS A 26 -1.28 0.47 15.41
C HIS A 26 -2.04 -0.72 15.97
N ARG A 27 -2.81 -0.50 17.03
CA ARG A 27 -3.62 -1.57 17.61
C ARG A 27 -4.63 -2.11 16.61
N ASP A 28 -5.25 -1.21 15.87
CA ASP A 28 -6.22 -1.62 14.85
C ASP A 28 -5.55 -2.38 13.72
N LEU A 29 -4.35 -2.00 13.38
CA LEU A 29 -3.62 -2.68 12.32
C LEU A 29 -3.28 -4.11 12.74
N VAL A 30 -2.87 -4.28 14.00
CA VAL A 30 -2.58 -5.61 14.52
C VAL A 30 -3.85 -6.46 14.55
N ALA A 31 -4.95 -5.87 14.98
CA ALA A 31 -6.22 -6.59 15.01
C ALA A 31 -6.66 -6.99 13.62
N TYR A 32 -6.43 -6.13 12.65
CA TYR A 32 -6.78 -6.46 11.28
C TYR A 32 -5.95 -7.63 10.75
N ALA A 33 -4.66 -7.63 11.08
CA ALA A 33 -3.79 -8.72 10.65
C ALA A 33 -4.26 -10.05 11.25
N ASP A 34 -4.65 -10.02 12.52
CA ASP A 34 -5.15 -11.23 13.18
C ASP A 34 -6.46 -11.70 12.56
N ALA A 35 -7.35 -10.77 12.27
CA ALA A 35 -8.63 -11.12 11.67
C ALA A 35 -8.44 -11.73 10.28
N LEU A 36 -7.51 -11.17 9.53
CA LEU A 36 -7.23 -11.66 8.20
C LEU A 36 -6.67 -13.07 8.25
N ALA A 37 -5.76 -13.32 9.19
CA ALA A 37 -5.20 -14.65 9.34
C ALA A 37 -6.28 -15.67 9.71
N ALA A 38 -7.19 -15.28 10.58
CA ALA A 38 -8.27 -16.18 11.00
C ALA A 38 -9.19 -16.47 9.81
N GLU A 39 -9.43 -15.48 8.99
CA GLU A 39 -10.33 -15.64 7.86
C GLU A 39 -9.75 -16.51 6.77
N THR A 40 -8.47 -16.40 6.52
CA THR A 40 -7.84 -17.16 5.46
C THR A 40 -7.32 -18.50 5.94
N GLY A 41 -7.35 -18.74 7.25
CA GLY A 41 -6.85 -19.97 7.80
C GLY A 41 -5.34 -20.08 7.75
N GLY A 42 -4.66 -18.98 7.54
CA GLY A 42 -3.22 -18.99 7.44
C GLY A 42 -2.55 -18.47 8.69
N ASP A 43 -1.23 -18.31 8.60
CA ASP A 43 -0.46 -17.77 9.69
C ASP A 43 -0.67 -16.28 9.81
N ALA A 44 -0.44 -15.77 11.00
CA ALA A 44 -0.58 -14.35 11.23
C ALA A 44 0.43 -13.60 10.38
N VAL A 45 -0.02 -12.50 9.79
CA VAL A 45 0.82 -11.67 8.96
C VAL A 45 1.35 -10.53 9.79
N ALA A 46 2.61 -10.18 9.60
CA ALA A 46 3.16 -9.04 10.31
C ALA A 46 2.38 -7.78 9.90
N PRO A 47 1.97 -6.96 10.88
CA PRO A 47 1.16 -5.78 10.54
C PRO A 47 1.79 -4.87 9.50
N GLU A 48 3.11 -4.71 9.54
CA GLU A 48 3.75 -3.84 8.59
C GLU A 48 3.61 -4.32 7.15
N LYS A 49 3.35 -5.59 6.94
CA LYS A 49 3.17 -6.11 5.58
C LYS A 49 1.83 -5.72 4.99
N LEU A 50 0.92 -5.26 5.82
CA LEU A 50 -0.38 -4.82 5.34
C LEU A 50 -0.37 -3.38 4.89
N VAL A 51 0.64 -2.62 5.31
CA VAL A 51 0.64 -1.18 5.05
C VAL A 51 0.63 -0.86 3.56
N ALA A 52 1.53 -1.47 2.80
CA ALA A 52 1.61 -1.16 1.39
C ALA A 52 0.33 -1.50 0.62
N PRO A 53 -0.22 -2.71 0.75
CA PRO A 53 -1.46 -3.00 0.03
C PRO A 53 -2.64 -2.15 0.50
N MET A 54 -2.69 -1.81 1.78
CA MET A 54 -3.76 -0.95 2.26
C MET A 54 -3.67 0.45 1.67
N LEU A 55 -2.46 1.00 1.62
CA LEU A 55 -2.28 2.31 1.03
C LEU A 55 -2.60 2.28 -0.45
N ALA A 56 -2.15 1.25 -1.15
CA ALA A 56 -2.43 1.13 -2.56
C ALA A 56 -3.93 1.10 -2.82
N ARG A 57 -4.64 0.31 -2.02
CA ARG A 57 -6.07 0.21 -2.19
C ARG A 57 -6.78 1.51 -1.87
N PHE A 58 -6.38 2.16 -0.79
CA PHE A 58 -6.99 3.42 -0.41
C PHE A 58 -6.83 4.44 -1.54
N MET A 59 -5.62 4.57 -2.05
CA MET A 59 -5.36 5.56 -3.09
C MET A 59 -6.07 5.21 -4.40
N THR A 60 -6.23 3.93 -4.67
CA THR A 60 -6.92 3.50 -5.88
C THR A 60 -8.40 3.85 -5.83
N THR A 61 -8.98 3.79 -4.64
CA THR A 61 -10.41 4.05 -4.50
C THR A 61 -10.74 5.50 -4.18
N ASP A 62 -9.74 6.33 -3.94
CA ASP A 62 -9.97 7.72 -3.58
C ASP A 62 -10.14 8.55 -4.85
N ARG A 63 -11.35 8.98 -5.12
CA ARG A 63 -11.65 9.73 -6.33
C ARG A 63 -10.99 11.08 -6.36
N GLU A 64 -10.88 11.72 -5.23
CA GLU A 64 -10.26 13.04 -5.19
C GLU A 64 -8.78 12.94 -5.52
N PHE A 65 -8.13 11.89 -5.04
CA PHE A 65 -6.74 11.67 -5.36
C PHE A 65 -6.57 11.36 -6.85
N ALA A 66 -7.46 10.57 -7.41
CA ALA A 66 -7.40 10.23 -8.81
C ALA A 66 -7.50 11.49 -9.67
N LYS A 67 -8.37 12.40 -9.28
CA LYS A 67 -8.51 13.67 -9.98
C LYS A 67 -7.26 14.51 -9.85
N ALA A 68 -6.73 14.61 -8.65
CA ALA A 68 -5.54 15.42 -8.42
C ALA A 68 -4.36 14.89 -9.20
N ARG A 69 -4.23 13.58 -9.26
CA ARG A 69 -3.12 12.96 -9.96
C ARG A 69 -3.22 13.21 -11.46
N ARG A 70 -4.41 13.12 -12.02
CA ARG A 70 -4.62 13.39 -13.43
C ARG A 70 -4.28 14.82 -13.75
N LYS A 71 -4.69 15.73 -12.88
CA LYS A 71 -4.42 17.13 -13.07
C LYS A 71 -2.94 17.41 -13.02
N ALA A 72 -2.24 16.79 -12.09
CA ALA A 72 -0.82 16.99 -11.93
C ALA A 72 -0.03 16.47 -13.11
N SER A 73 -0.46 15.37 -13.70
CA SER A 73 0.30 14.82 -14.82
C SER A 73 -0.15 15.39 -16.16
N GLY A 74 -1.29 15.99 -16.19
CA GLY A 74 -1.77 16.54 -17.43
C GLY A 74 -1.41 17.96 -17.59
#